data_4f04822e23588bb54ca6627905af811e
#
_entry.id   4f04822e23588bb54ca6627905af811e
#
_cell.length_a   1.000
_cell.length_b   1.000
_cell.length_c   1.000
_cell.angle_alpha   90.00
_cell.angle_beta   90.00
_cell.angle_gamma   90.00
#
_symmetry.space_group_name_H-M   'P 1'
#
loop_
_entity.id
_entity.type
_entity.pdbx_description
1 polymer ?
#
loop_
_entity_poly.entity_id
_entity_poly.type
_entity_poly.pdbx_seq_one_letter_code
_entity_poly.pdbx_strand_id
1 'polypeptide(L)'
;MKLLARFIKITFFTLGVLFSLMLILAFTSAPFYWYFNLGQNPDKEAQLTHPQRVVMFGGAGMPSEDNLMRLYHTAALARHFDIPVILVHPEDSLCQAEMTRLLQQGGINDIFYMTEGSNTRSQALELMASYPELANKQMLVVTSPEHVRRTVKCLKKVGFTNVYGKAAYPATVDFDLSLDKKKLGGNEIVPSVESVKMRYTFFNYLKLEITCLREYCALAYYRVKGWI
;
A
#
# COMPACT_ATOMS: atom_id res chain seq x y z
N MET A 1 16.88 40.42 -12.91
CA MET A 1 15.62 40.11 -13.65
C MET A 1 15.78 39.01 -14.71
N LYS A 2 16.74 39.10 -15.65
CA LYS A 2 16.89 38.09 -16.75
C LYS A 2 17.17 36.67 -16.23
N LEU A 3 17.97 36.49 -15.17
CA LEU A 3 18.27 35.15 -14.62
C LEU A 3 17.06 34.48 -13.95
N LEU A 4 16.27 35.26 -13.21
CA LEU A 4 15.03 34.80 -12.58
C LEU A 4 13.99 34.38 -13.65
N ALA A 5 13.82 35.19 -14.69
CA ALA A 5 12.91 34.88 -15.78
C ALA A 5 13.33 33.62 -16.54
N ARG A 6 14.67 33.42 -16.74
CA ARG A 6 15.19 32.18 -17.35
C ARG A 6 14.94 30.96 -16.45
N PHE A 7 15.18 31.08 -15.14
CA PHE A 7 14.90 30.02 -14.18
C PHE A 7 13.42 29.63 -14.18
N ILE A 8 12.52 30.60 -14.10
CA ILE A 8 11.07 30.37 -14.14
C ILE A 8 10.69 29.64 -15.44
N LYS A 9 11.19 30.11 -16.59
CA LYS A 9 10.90 29.51 -17.90
C LYS A 9 11.35 28.05 -17.97
N ILE A 10 12.57 27.75 -17.49
CA ILE A 10 13.08 26.37 -17.44
C ILE A 10 12.23 25.49 -16.53
N THR A 11 11.85 26.00 -15.34
CA THR A 11 11.01 25.26 -14.39
C THR A 11 9.65 24.90 -15.00
N PHE A 12 8.96 25.88 -15.60
CA PHE A 12 7.67 25.63 -16.25
C PHE A 12 7.79 24.67 -17.43
N PHE A 13 8.85 24.81 -18.24
CA PHE A 13 9.10 23.87 -19.34
C PHE A 13 9.32 22.44 -18.83
N THR A 14 10.16 22.28 -17.80
CA THR A 14 10.44 20.96 -17.19
C THR A 14 9.16 20.34 -16.61
N LEU A 15 8.36 21.12 -15.88
CA LEU A 15 7.07 20.65 -15.34
C LEU A 15 6.10 20.26 -16.45
N GLY A 16 6.04 21.03 -17.52
CA GLY A 16 5.20 20.71 -18.69
C GLY A 16 5.62 19.39 -19.35
N VAL A 17 6.92 19.17 -19.54
CA VAL A 17 7.44 17.91 -20.09
C VAL A 17 7.12 16.74 -19.16
N LEU A 18 7.35 16.87 -17.86
CA LEU A 18 7.04 15.81 -16.87
C LEU A 18 5.54 15.48 -16.85
N PHE A 19 4.69 16.49 -16.87
CA PHE A 19 3.23 16.29 -16.92
C PHE A 19 2.80 15.59 -18.21
N SER A 20 3.36 16.00 -19.36
CA SER A 20 3.07 15.33 -20.63
C SER A 20 3.52 13.88 -20.64
N LEU A 21 4.68 13.57 -20.05
CA LEU A 21 5.15 12.19 -19.89
C LEU A 21 4.21 11.37 -19.01
N MET A 22 3.71 11.91 -17.89
CA MET A 22 2.70 11.25 -17.07
C MET A 22 1.43 10.93 -17.87
N LEU A 23 0.91 11.88 -18.63
CA LEU A 23 -0.26 11.62 -19.47
C LEU A 23 -0.02 10.52 -20.50
N ILE A 24 1.17 10.46 -21.12
CA ILE A 24 1.53 9.41 -22.07
C ILE A 24 1.62 8.05 -21.37
N LEU A 25 2.27 8.00 -20.21
CA LEU A 25 2.42 6.76 -19.44
C LEU A 25 1.08 6.20 -18.97
N ALA A 26 0.10 7.06 -18.66
CA ALA A 26 -1.26 6.65 -18.27
C ALA A 26 -2.01 5.88 -19.38
N PHE A 27 -1.56 5.92 -20.63
CA PHE A 27 -2.06 5.04 -21.71
C PHE A 27 -1.34 3.68 -21.77
N THR A 28 -0.35 3.44 -20.92
CA THR A 28 0.43 2.20 -20.88
C THR A 28 0.16 1.43 -19.59
N SER A 29 0.55 0.16 -19.52
CA SER A 29 0.48 -0.66 -18.31
C SER A 29 1.63 -0.42 -17.31
N ALA A 30 2.57 0.48 -17.61
CA ALA A 30 3.74 0.74 -16.76
C ALA A 30 3.36 1.14 -15.32
N PRO A 31 2.38 2.04 -15.07
CA PRO A 31 1.97 2.42 -13.72
C PRO A 31 1.46 1.24 -12.90
N PHE A 32 0.75 0.30 -13.54
CA PHE A 32 0.29 -0.93 -12.89
C PHE A 32 1.45 -1.80 -12.43
N TYR A 33 2.46 -2.03 -13.28
CA TYR A 33 3.64 -2.81 -12.90
C TYR A 33 4.47 -2.15 -11.81
N TRP A 34 4.57 -0.82 -11.80
CA TRP A 34 5.24 -0.09 -10.71
C TRP A 34 4.51 -0.26 -9.38
N TYR A 35 3.19 -0.12 -9.38
CA TYR A 35 2.36 -0.34 -8.20
C TYR A 35 2.45 -1.78 -7.71
N PHE A 36 2.32 -2.74 -8.61
CA PHE A 36 2.47 -4.16 -8.30
C PHE A 36 3.85 -4.48 -7.72
N ASN A 37 4.91 -3.91 -8.27
CA ASN A 37 6.27 -4.07 -7.75
C ASN A 37 6.45 -3.49 -6.34
N LEU A 38 5.81 -2.35 -6.02
CA LEU A 38 5.81 -1.80 -4.67
C LEU A 38 5.13 -2.73 -3.66
N GLY A 39 4.08 -3.44 -4.09
CA GLY A 39 3.35 -4.41 -3.28
C GLY A 39 4.04 -5.76 -3.08
N GLN A 40 5.14 -6.02 -3.79
CA GLN A 40 5.92 -7.24 -3.59
C GLN A 40 6.75 -7.15 -2.30
N ASN A 41 6.85 -8.29 -1.60
CA ASN A 41 7.77 -8.38 -0.47
C ASN A 41 9.20 -8.02 -0.92
N PRO A 42 9.89 -7.08 -0.25
CA PRO A 42 11.24 -6.67 -0.66
C PRO A 42 12.28 -7.80 -0.56
N ASP A 43 12.03 -8.76 0.30
CA ASP A 43 12.82 -9.98 0.44
C ASP A 43 12.14 -11.09 -0.37
N LYS A 44 12.70 -11.37 -1.53
CA LYS A 44 12.14 -12.38 -2.46
C LYS A 44 12.33 -13.81 -1.98
N GLU A 45 13.29 -14.04 -1.09
CA GLU A 45 13.60 -15.36 -0.52
C GLU A 45 12.79 -15.64 0.74
N ALA A 46 12.15 -14.62 1.31
CA ALA A 46 11.31 -14.78 2.48
C ALA A 46 10.12 -15.70 2.15
N GLN A 47 10.06 -16.82 2.83
CA GLN A 47 8.94 -17.76 2.75
C GLN A 47 8.03 -17.59 3.96
N LEU A 48 6.74 -17.57 3.71
CA LEU A 48 5.73 -17.55 4.77
C LEU A 48 5.44 -19.01 5.19
N THR A 49 5.94 -19.40 6.37
CA THR A 49 5.79 -20.77 6.87
C THR A 49 4.93 -20.84 8.13
N HIS A 50 5.37 -20.21 9.21
CA HIS A 50 4.72 -20.26 10.53
C HIS A 50 4.66 -18.87 11.17
N PRO A 51 3.83 -17.94 10.65
CA PRO A 51 3.71 -16.63 11.26
C PRO A 51 3.10 -16.72 12.66
N GLN A 52 3.60 -15.90 13.58
CA GLN A 52 3.12 -15.86 14.95
C GLN A 52 2.05 -14.77 15.17
N ARG A 53 2.02 -13.77 14.32
CA ARG A 53 1.08 -12.63 14.38
C ARG A 53 0.81 -12.10 12.98
N VAL A 54 -0.41 -11.63 12.78
CA VAL A 54 -0.72 -10.71 11.69
C VAL A 54 -0.68 -9.29 12.24
N VAL A 55 0.13 -8.43 11.63
CA VAL A 55 0.24 -7.02 12.01
C VAL A 55 -0.32 -6.18 10.86
N MET A 56 -1.45 -5.52 11.09
CA MET A 56 -2.05 -4.63 10.11
C MET A 56 -1.59 -3.20 10.35
N PHE A 57 -0.88 -2.62 9.38
CA PHE A 57 -0.58 -1.19 9.39
C PHE A 57 -1.74 -0.41 8.77
N GLY A 58 -2.48 0.30 9.61
CA GLY A 58 -3.58 1.17 9.21
C GLY A 58 -3.12 2.43 8.48
N GLY A 59 -4.07 3.12 7.87
CA GLY A 59 -3.84 4.38 7.15
C GLY A 59 -4.85 5.44 7.54
N ALA A 60 -5.63 5.92 6.57
CA ALA A 60 -6.74 6.85 6.82
C ALA A 60 -7.80 6.23 7.75
N GLY A 61 -8.67 7.07 8.31
CA GLY A 61 -9.75 6.63 9.21
C GLY A 61 -10.75 5.64 8.59
N MET A 62 -11.70 5.19 9.39
CA MET A 62 -12.79 4.33 8.95
C MET A 62 -14.06 5.15 8.66
N PRO A 63 -14.89 4.75 7.69
CA PRO A 63 -14.63 3.71 6.69
C PRO A 63 -13.81 4.28 5.52
N SER A 64 -12.68 3.68 5.21
CA SER A 64 -11.94 3.94 3.98
C SER A 64 -11.74 2.65 3.20
N GLU A 65 -11.76 2.73 1.86
CA GLU A 65 -11.55 1.58 0.99
C GLU A 65 -10.25 0.84 1.36
N ASP A 66 -9.17 1.59 1.55
CA ASP A 66 -7.87 1.03 1.91
C ASP A 66 -7.89 0.26 3.23
N ASN A 67 -8.51 0.79 4.29
CA ASN A 67 -8.58 0.10 5.58
C ASN A 67 -9.53 -1.09 5.55
N LEU A 68 -10.64 -1.01 4.83
CA LEU A 68 -11.56 -2.15 4.63
C LEU A 68 -10.85 -3.31 3.95
N MET A 69 -10.07 -3.04 2.90
CA MET A 69 -9.30 -4.07 2.20
C MET A 69 -8.20 -4.67 3.09
N ARG A 70 -7.49 -3.85 3.88
CA ARG A 70 -6.50 -4.34 4.84
C ARG A 70 -7.15 -5.24 5.89
N LEU A 71 -8.30 -4.84 6.45
CA LEU A 71 -9.05 -5.65 7.42
C LEU A 71 -9.51 -6.99 6.82
N TYR A 72 -10.04 -6.97 5.60
CA TYR A 72 -10.44 -8.19 4.90
C TYR A 72 -9.29 -9.17 4.75
N HIS A 73 -8.14 -8.70 4.22
CA HIS A 73 -6.95 -9.55 4.07
C HIS A 73 -6.39 -9.99 5.42
N THR A 74 -6.41 -9.10 6.44
CA THR A 74 -5.97 -9.42 7.80
C THR A 74 -6.82 -10.53 8.41
N ALA A 75 -8.16 -10.41 8.34
CA ALA A 75 -9.07 -11.43 8.85
C ALA A 75 -8.90 -12.78 8.13
N ALA A 76 -8.76 -12.75 6.80
CA ALA A 76 -8.55 -13.97 6.01
C ALA A 76 -7.25 -14.70 6.40
N LEU A 77 -6.16 -13.95 6.56
CA LEU A 77 -4.85 -14.51 6.91
C LEU A 77 -4.78 -14.95 8.37
N ALA A 78 -5.31 -14.16 9.30
CA ALA A 78 -5.36 -14.52 10.72
C ALA A 78 -6.14 -15.81 10.93
N ARG A 79 -7.27 -15.97 10.25
CA ARG A 79 -8.09 -17.18 10.27
C ARG A 79 -7.40 -18.38 9.62
N HIS A 80 -6.68 -18.16 8.49
CA HIS A 80 -5.97 -19.23 7.80
C HIS A 80 -4.84 -19.83 8.63
N PHE A 81 -4.13 -19.00 9.38
CA PHE A 81 -2.98 -19.42 10.22
C PHE A 81 -3.36 -19.62 11.69
N ASP A 82 -4.60 -19.33 12.09
CA ASP A 82 -5.08 -19.35 13.48
C ASP A 82 -4.18 -18.57 14.44
N ILE A 83 -3.94 -17.31 14.11
CA ILE A 83 -3.02 -16.44 14.86
C ILE A 83 -3.65 -15.08 15.20
N PRO A 84 -3.22 -14.47 16.34
CA PRO A 84 -3.72 -13.17 16.76
C PRO A 84 -3.34 -12.03 15.83
N VAL A 85 -4.12 -10.95 15.91
CA VAL A 85 -3.98 -9.73 15.11
C VAL A 85 -3.48 -8.58 15.98
N ILE A 86 -2.52 -7.81 15.49
CA ILE A 86 -2.12 -6.51 16.03
C ILE A 86 -2.53 -5.43 15.03
N LEU A 87 -3.38 -4.51 15.45
CA LEU A 87 -3.80 -3.36 14.67
C LEU A 87 -2.93 -2.15 15.04
N VAL A 88 -2.14 -1.68 14.09
CA VAL A 88 -1.31 -0.48 14.22
C VAL A 88 -2.06 0.67 13.55
N HIS A 89 -2.76 1.47 14.36
CA HIS A 89 -3.58 2.57 13.86
C HIS A 89 -3.58 3.72 14.88
N PRO A 90 -3.48 4.99 14.44
CA PRO A 90 -3.59 6.13 15.35
C PRO A 90 -4.86 6.08 16.20
N GLU A 91 -4.79 6.62 17.40
CA GLU A 91 -5.89 6.59 18.36
C GLU A 91 -7.14 7.29 17.80
N ASP A 92 -8.18 6.51 17.57
CA ASP A 92 -9.52 6.93 17.22
C ASP A 92 -10.48 5.83 17.69
N SER A 93 -11.19 6.08 18.79
CA SER A 93 -12.05 5.09 19.43
C SER A 93 -13.17 4.57 18.52
N LEU A 94 -13.73 5.43 17.66
CA LEU A 94 -14.77 5.02 16.71
C LEU A 94 -14.20 4.13 15.61
N CYS A 95 -13.03 4.50 15.10
CA CYS A 95 -12.31 3.72 14.11
C CYS A 95 -11.92 2.34 14.66
N GLN A 96 -11.40 2.27 15.88
CA GLN A 96 -11.06 1.03 16.56
C GLN A 96 -12.27 0.13 16.78
N ALA A 97 -13.38 0.69 17.27
CA ALA A 97 -14.61 -0.07 17.48
C ALA A 97 -15.13 -0.70 16.18
N GLU A 98 -15.10 0.05 15.08
CA GLU A 98 -15.55 -0.46 13.78
C GLU A 98 -14.60 -1.53 13.23
N MET A 99 -13.28 -1.34 13.34
CA MET A 99 -12.30 -2.35 12.95
C MET A 99 -12.43 -3.63 13.76
N THR A 100 -12.63 -3.51 15.09
CA THR A 100 -12.90 -4.66 15.96
C THR A 100 -14.14 -5.41 15.51
N ARG A 101 -15.25 -4.69 15.33
CA ARG A 101 -16.51 -5.28 14.89
C ARG A 101 -16.35 -6.09 13.59
N LEU A 102 -15.64 -5.52 12.61
CA LEU A 102 -15.42 -6.19 11.32
C LEU A 102 -14.53 -7.43 11.46
N LEU A 103 -13.47 -7.38 12.26
CA LEU A 103 -12.61 -8.54 12.52
C LEU A 103 -13.37 -9.64 13.27
N GLN A 104 -14.16 -9.29 14.28
CA GLN A 104 -15.00 -10.25 15.02
C GLN A 104 -16.07 -10.89 14.14
N GLN A 105 -16.68 -10.13 13.24
CA GLN A 105 -17.57 -10.71 12.20
C GLN A 105 -16.82 -11.65 11.26
N GLY A 106 -15.51 -11.42 11.04
CA GLY A 106 -14.60 -12.33 10.34
C GLY A 106 -14.15 -13.54 11.18
N GLY A 107 -14.60 -13.66 12.45
CA GLY A 107 -14.25 -14.77 13.34
C GLY A 107 -12.94 -14.56 14.11
N ILE A 108 -12.39 -13.35 14.15
CA ILE A 108 -11.15 -13.02 14.87
C ILE A 108 -11.49 -12.35 16.19
N ASN A 109 -11.08 -12.96 17.31
CA ASN A 109 -11.32 -12.45 18.66
C ASN A 109 -10.06 -11.95 19.37
N ASP A 110 -8.89 -12.50 19.02
CA ASP A 110 -7.60 -12.12 19.61
C ASP A 110 -7.03 -10.91 18.88
N ILE A 111 -7.49 -9.71 19.29
CA ILE A 111 -7.16 -8.44 18.65
C ILE A 111 -6.45 -7.54 19.66
N PHE A 112 -5.26 -7.08 19.29
CA PHE A 112 -4.44 -6.14 20.05
C PHE A 112 -4.31 -4.82 19.30
N TYR A 113 -4.22 -3.72 20.02
CA TYR A 113 -4.10 -2.39 19.46
C TYR A 113 -2.75 -1.76 19.76
N MET A 114 -2.24 -1.07 18.78
CA MET A 114 -1.14 -0.13 18.90
C MET A 114 -1.58 1.21 18.33
N THR A 115 -1.68 2.22 19.16
CA THR A 115 -2.26 3.52 18.81
C THR A 115 -1.21 4.60 18.63
N GLU A 116 0.00 4.36 19.08
CA GLU A 116 1.09 5.33 19.01
C GLU A 116 1.83 5.28 17.67
N GLY A 117 2.49 6.40 17.35
CA GLY A 117 3.26 6.53 16.14
C GLY A 117 2.51 7.21 14.98
N SER A 118 2.99 8.38 14.60
CA SER A 118 2.42 9.22 13.54
C SER A 118 2.91 8.85 12.12
N ASN A 119 3.89 7.97 12.01
CA ASN A 119 4.48 7.54 10.74
C ASN A 119 5.00 6.10 10.85
N THR A 120 5.28 5.48 9.71
CA THR A 120 5.69 4.06 9.66
C THR A 120 6.95 3.76 10.51
N ARG A 121 7.88 4.71 10.62
CA ARG A 121 9.09 4.51 11.44
C ARG A 121 8.76 4.51 12.93
N SER A 122 7.99 5.49 13.41
CA SER A 122 7.58 5.57 14.82
C SER A 122 6.70 4.37 15.20
N GLN A 123 5.78 3.96 14.34
CA GLN A 123 4.98 2.75 14.52
C GLN A 123 5.83 1.47 14.60
N ALA A 124 6.89 1.37 13.78
CA ALA A 124 7.81 0.22 13.83
C ALA A 124 8.63 0.19 15.13
N LEU A 125 9.06 1.35 15.64
CA LEU A 125 9.76 1.46 16.93
C LEU A 125 8.85 1.09 18.09
N GLU A 126 7.62 1.56 18.08
CA GLU A 126 6.62 1.25 19.11
C GLU A 126 6.26 -0.23 19.11
N LEU A 127 6.14 -0.85 17.92
CA LEU A 127 5.91 -2.29 17.81
C LEU A 127 7.07 -3.09 18.42
N MET A 128 8.32 -2.64 18.23
CA MET A 128 9.47 -3.28 18.85
C MET A 128 9.50 -3.09 20.37
N ALA A 129 9.10 -1.92 20.86
CA ALA A 129 9.04 -1.65 22.30
C ALA A 129 7.94 -2.47 22.99
N SER A 130 6.76 -2.58 22.35
CA SER A 130 5.60 -3.28 22.92
C SER A 130 5.66 -4.80 22.77
N TYR A 131 6.33 -5.31 21.72
CA TYR A 131 6.39 -6.73 21.39
C TYR A 131 7.82 -7.19 21.05
N PRO A 132 8.81 -7.02 21.94
CA PRO A 132 10.21 -7.37 21.67
C PRO A 132 10.39 -8.88 21.42
N GLU A 133 9.50 -9.73 21.93
CA GLU A 133 9.51 -11.18 21.70
C GLU A 133 9.25 -11.55 20.23
N LEU A 134 8.68 -10.64 19.44
CA LEU A 134 8.44 -10.84 18.00
C LEU A 134 9.69 -10.54 17.15
N ALA A 135 10.77 -9.99 17.70
CA ALA A 135 11.96 -9.59 16.96
C ALA A 135 12.51 -10.70 16.04
N ASN A 136 12.54 -11.94 16.55
CA ASN A 136 13.03 -13.12 15.83
C ASN A 136 11.91 -14.08 15.36
N LYS A 137 10.66 -13.70 15.56
CA LYS A 137 9.51 -14.50 15.12
C LYS A 137 9.05 -14.06 13.74
N GLN A 138 8.44 -14.99 13.02
CA GLN A 138 7.86 -14.64 11.74
C GLN A 138 6.59 -13.81 11.94
N MET A 139 6.59 -12.59 11.40
CA MET A 139 5.44 -11.70 11.35
C MET A 139 4.91 -11.57 9.94
N LEU A 140 3.59 -11.61 9.80
CA LEU A 140 2.88 -11.31 8.57
C LEU A 140 2.32 -9.89 8.64
N VAL A 141 2.84 -9.00 7.81
CA VAL A 141 2.48 -7.58 7.81
C VAL A 141 1.53 -7.28 6.67
N VAL A 142 0.34 -6.77 6.98
CA VAL A 142 -0.68 -6.39 6.00
C VAL A 142 -0.77 -4.88 5.91
N THR A 143 -0.66 -4.35 4.70
CA THR A 143 -0.83 -2.91 4.41
C THR A 143 -1.20 -2.71 2.95
N SER A 144 -1.51 -1.46 2.52
CA SER A 144 -1.74 -1.18 1.10
C SER A 144 -0.50 -1.50 0.25
N PRO A 145 -0.70 -1.91 -1.01
CA PRO A 145 0.38 -2.39 -1.87
C PRO A 145 1.57 -1.44 -1.95
N GLU A 146 1.32 -0.15 -2.13
CA GLU A 146 2.38 0.86 -2.22
C GLU A 146 3.22 0.95 -0.93
N HIS A 147 2.64 0.65 0.24
CA HIS A 147 3.30 0.77 1.54
C HIS A 147 4.10 -0.46 1.97
N VAL A 148 3.89 -1.64 1.36
CA VAL A 148 4.53 -2.90 1.76
C VAL A 148 6.04 -2.77 1.86
N ARG A 149 6.67 -2.27 0.80
CA ARG A 149 8.14 -2.15 0.73
C ARG A 149 8.71 -1.27 1.83
N ARG A 150 8.11 -0.11 2.09
CA ARG A 150 8.55 0.82 3.14
C ARG A 150 8.34 0.23 4.52
N THR A 151 7.18 -0.36 4.78
CA THR A 151 6.84 -0.94 6.09
C THR A 151 7.78 -2.09 6.45
N VAL A 152 7.98 -3.05 5.54
CA VAL A 152 8.89 -4.18 5.77
C VAL A 152 10.33 -3.71 6.01
N LYS A 153 10.82 -2.75 5.22
CA LYS A 153 12.18 -2.21 5.42
C LYS A 153 12.32 -1.47 6.74
N CYS A 154 11.32 -0.68 7.16
CA CYS A 154 11.32 -0.02 8.46
C CYS A 154 11.38 -1.04 9.61
N LEU A 155 10.56 -2.09 9.55
CA LEU A 155 10.54 -3.14 10.56
C LEU A 155 11.89 -3.88 10.65
N LYS A 156 12.48 -4.26 9.52
CA LYS A 156 13.81 -4.87 9.48
C LYS A 156 14.88 -3.92 10.04
N LYS A 157 14.81 -2.63 9.74
CA LYS A 157 15.75 -1.63 10.25
C LYS A 157 15.62 -1.40 11.77
N VAL A 158 14.47 -1.65 12.35
CA VAL A 158 14.24 -1.57 13.81
C VAL A 158 14.74 -2.82 14.54
N GLY A 159 14.89 -3.96 13.84
CA GLY A 159 15.44 -5.18 14.42
C GLY A 159 14.57 -6.43 14.25
N PHE A 160 13.40 -6.33 13.60
CA PHE A 160 12.64 -7.54 13.27
C PHE A 160 13.32 -8.29 12.12
N THR A 161 13.68 -9.55 12.34
CA THR A 161 14.46 -10.32 11.37
C THR A 161 13.60 -11.03 10.33
N ASN A 162 12.44 -11.53 10.72
CA ASN A 162 11.60 -12.37 9.88
C ASN A 162 10.22 -11.72 9.61
N VAL A 163 10.20 -10.78 8.66
CA VAL A 163 9.00 -10.01 8.30
C VAL A 163 8.57 -10.33 6.89
N TYR A 164 7.34 -10.81 6.73
CA TYR A 164 6.72 -11.05 5.44
C TYR A 164 5.63 -10.00 5.17
N GLY A 165 5.81 -9.22 4.11
CA GLY A 165 4.85 -8.20 3.70
C GLY A 165 3.81 -8.76 2.74
N LYS A 166 2.54 -8.57 3.06
CA LYS A 166 1.39 -8.91 2.21
C LYS A 166 0.63 -7.65 1.83
N ALA A 167 0.55 -7.41 0.53
CA ALA A 167 -0.24 -6.33 -0.02
C ALA A 167 -1.74 -6.64 0.07
N ALA A 168 -2.51 -5.69 0.59
CA ALA A 168 -3.97 -5.73 0.58
C ALA A 168 -4.48 -5.12 -0.73
N TYR A 169 -4.41 -5.88 -1.81
CA TYR A 169 -4.95 -5.44 -3.10
C TYR A 169 -6.47 -5.37 -3.05
N PRO A 170 -7.09 -4.32 -3.64
CA PRO A 170 -8.50 -4.35 -3.96
C PRO A 170 -8.81 -5.55 -4.88
N ALA A 171 -9.97 -6.17 -4.73
CA ALA A 171 -10.36 -7.32 -5.55
C ALA A 171 -10.29 -7.06 -7.07
N THR A 172 -10.41 -5.79 -7.48
CA THR A 172 -10.26 -5.34 -8.87
C THR A 172 -8.84 -5.39 -9.40
N VAL A 173 -7.82 -5.53 -8.55
CA VAL A 173 -6.40 -5.57 -8.95
C VAL A 173 -5.91 -7.00 -9.16
N ASP A 174 -6.53 -7.98 -8.52
CA ASP A 174 -6.27 -9.42 -8.80
C ASP A 174 -6.74 -9.82 -10.21
N PHE A 175 -7.62 -9.02 -10.78
CA PHE A 175 -8.08 -9.13 -12.17
C PHE A 175 -7.65 -7.87 -12.90
N ASP A 176 -6.71 -7.99 -13.82
CA ASP A 176 -6.28 -6.97 -14.76
C ASP A 176 -7.13 -5.69 -14.72
N LEU A 177 -6.57 -4.56 -14.27
CA LEU A 177 -7.26 -3.25 -14.22
C LEU A 177 -7.78 -2.79 -15.59
N SER A 178 -7.50 -3.53 -16.66
CA SER A 178 -8.14 -3.37 -17.94
C SER A 178 -9.59 -3.86 -17.85
N LEU A 179 -10.52 -2.94 -17.87
CA LEU A 179 -11.93 -3.28 -18.15
C LEU A 179 -12.02 -3.84 -19.56
N ASP A 180 -12.03 -5.17 -19.68
CA ASP A 180 -12.19 -5.80 -20.97
C ASP A 180 -13.68 -5.69 -21.39
N LYS A 181 -13.92 -5.28 -22.64
CA LYS A 181 -15.27 -5.19 -23.22
C LYS A 181 -16.05 -6.50 -23.14
N LYS A 182 -15.35 -7.66 -23.17
CA LYS A 182 -15.95 -8.97 -22.97
C LYS A 182 -16.65 -9.10 -21.62
N LYS A 183 -16.15 -8.41 -20.58
CA LYS A 183 -16.79 -8.33 -19.25
C LYS A 183 -17.94 -7.32 -19.20
N LEU A 184 -18.00 -6.35 -20.12
CA LEU A 184 -19.03 -5.32 -20.21
C LEU A 184 -20.02 -5.54 -21.34
N GLY A 185 -19.89 -6.64 -22.13
CA GLY A 185 -20.85 -7.02 -23.16
C GLY A 185 -20.76 -6.26 -24.48
N GLY A 186 -19.61 -5.73 -24.86
CA GLY A 186 -19.44 -4.97 -26.10
C GLY A 186 -18.46 -5.55 -27.14
N ASN A 187 -18.77 -5.37 -28.44
CA ASN A 187 -18.05 -5.93 -29.59
C ASN A 187 -17.34 -4.86 -30.46
N GLU A 188 -16.61 -3.91 -29.91
CA GLU A 188 -15.84 -2.95 -30.75
C GLU A 188 -14.40 -3.38 -30.97
N ILE A 189 -13.95 -3.30 -32.23
CA ILE A 189 -12.62 -3.70 -32.67
C ILE A 189 -11.56 -2.61 -32.37
N VAL A 190 -11.95 -1.34 -32.32
CA VAL A 190 -11.08 -0.21 -32.00
C VAL A 190 -11.65 0.54 -30.79
N PRO A 191 -10.85 0.74 -29.71
CA PRO A 191 -11.31 1.56 -28.58
C PRO A 191 -11.45 3.03 -29.04
N SER A 192 -12.67 3.54 -29.03
CA SER A 192 -12.91 4.98 -29.21
C SER A 192 -12.56 5.74 -27.93
N VAL A 193 -12.32 7.05 -28.04
CA VAL A 193 -12.11 7.94 -26.88
C VAL A 193 -13.30 7.90 -25.90
N GLU A 194 -14.49 7.55 -26.41
CA GLU A 194 -15.71 7.36 -25.63
C GLU A 194 -15.82 5.97 -25.00
N SER A 195 -14.89 5.04 -25.31
CA SER A 195 -14.95 3.71 -24.76
C SER A 195 -14.71 3.77 -23.24
N VAL A 196 -15.59 3.11 -22.49
CA VAL A 196 -15.51 2.98 -21.02
C VAL A 196 -14.12 2.41 -20.62
N LYS A 197 -13.61 1.44 -21.37
CA LYS A 197 -12.30 0.85 -21.17
C LYS A 197 -11.17 1.89 -21.19
N MET A 198 -11.08 2.71 -22.25
CA MET A 198 -9.99 3.70 -22.36
C MET A 198 -10.06 4.72 -21.24
N ARG A 199 -11.25 5.26 -20.97
CA ARG A 199 -11.45 6.27 -19.93
C ARG A 199 -11.11 5.77 -18.53
N TYR A 200 -11.63 4.61 -18.13
CA TYR A 200 -11.36 4.06 -16.80
C TYR A 200 -9.90 3.60 -16.65
N THR A 201 -9.31 2.96 -17.66
CA THR A 201 -7.93 2.52 -17.63
C THR A 201 -6.98 3.71 -17.52
N PHE A 202 -7.17 4.76 -18.32
CA PHE A 202 -6.37 5.98 -18.28
C PHE A 202 -6.39 6.62 -16.87
N PHE A 203 -7.57 6.89 -16.32
CA PHE A 203 -7.67 7.54 -15.00
C PHE A 203 -7.15 6.66 -13.88
N ASN A 204 -7.36 5.35 -13.95
CA ASN A 204 -6.81 4.42 -12.98
C ASN A 204 -5.28 4.41 -13.03
N TYR A 205 -4.68 4.37 -14.21
CA TYR A 205 -3.22 4.39 -14.34
C TYR A 205 -2.62 5.73 -13.92
N LEU A 206 -3.27 6.86 -14.24
CA LEU A 206 -2.85 8.16 -13.74
C LEU A 206 -2.90 8.24 -12.19
N LYS A 207 -3.95 7.70 -11.57
CA LYS A 207 -4.04 7.56 -10.10
C LYS A 207 -2.88 6.72 -9.55
N LEU A 208 -2.55 5.59 -10.18
CA LEU A 208 -1.44 4.74 -9.77
C LEU A 208 -0.08 5.43 -9.92
N GLU A 209 0.13 6.22 -10.97
CA GLU A 209 1.37 7.01 -11.14
C GLU A 209 1.58 7.96 -9.96
N ILE A 210 0.55 8.73 -9.60
CA ILE A 210 0.63 9.67 -8.47
C ILE A 210 0.90 8.91 -7.17
N THR A 211 0.25 7.76 -6.97
CA THR A 211 0.46 6.89 -5.81
C THR A 211 1.90 6.37 -5.76
N CYS A 212 2.41 5.86 -6.88
CA CYS A 212 3.78 5.37 -6.98
C CYS A 212 4.81 6.49 -6.76
N LEU A 213 4.61 7.65 -7.38
CA LEU A 213 5.50 8.81 -7.22
C LEU A 213 5.59 9.24 -5.75
N ARG A 214 4.44 9.37 -5.09
CA ARG A 214 4.38 9.67 -3.65
C ARG A 214 5.19 8.67 -2.83
N GLU A 215 5.05 7.38 -3.09
CA GLU A 215 5.72 6.34 -2.33
C GLU A 215 7.22 6.26 -2.64
N TYR A 216 7.63 6.43 -3.89
CA TYR A 216 9.07 6.52 -4.21
C TYR A 216 9.74 7.73 -3.55
N CYS A 217 9.06 8.89 -3.49
CA CYS A 217 9.54 10.05 -2.73
C CYS A 217 9.65 9.73 -1.24
N ALA A 218 8.66 9.03 -0.67
CA ALA A 218 8.70 8.59 0.72
C ALA A 218 9.88 7.62 0.98
N LEU A 219 10.09 6.63 0.12
CA LEU A 219 11.22 5.69 0.21
C LEU A 219 12.58 6.42 0.14
N ALA A 220 12.71 7.39 -0.77
CA ALA A 220 13.92 8.22 -0.87
C ALA A 220 14.16 9.02 0.42
N TYR A 221 13.12 9.68 0.96
CA TYR A 221 13.18 10.40 2.23
C TYR A 221 13.59 9.50 3.39
N TYR A 222 12.97 8.31 3.52
CA TYR A 222 13.28 7.34 4.57
C TYR A 222 14.72 6.83 4.46
N ARG A 223 15.22 6.66 3.23
CA ARG A 223 16.61 6.27 2.99
C ARG A 223 17.59 7.35 3.44
N VAL A 224 17.33 8.62 3.09
CA VAL A 224 18.16 9.75 3.52
C VAL A 224 18.19 9.90 5.04
N LYS A 225 17.06 9.61 5.71
CA LYS A 225 16.98 9.60 7.19
C LYS A 225 17.61 8.36 7.84
N GLY A 226 18.04 7.35 7.08
CA GLY A 226 18.56 6.10 7.61
C GLY A 226 17.51 5.22 8.31
N TRP A 227 16.23 5.38 7.94
CA TRP A 227 15.11 4.66 8.54
C TRP A 227 14.79 3.33 7.82
N ILE A 228 15.38 3.14 6.63
CA ILE A 228 15.31 1.92 5.82
C ILE A 228 16.66 1.59 5.20
#